data_81872573b95ce84f7a0d58e906fbf200
#
_entry.id   81872573b95ce84f7a0d58e906fbf200
#
_cell.length_a   1.000
_cell.length_b   1.000
_cell.length_c   1.000
_cell.angle_alpha   90.00
_cell.angle_beta   90.00
_cell.angle_gamma   90.00
#
_symmetry.space_group_name_H-M   'P 1'
#
loop_
_entity.id
_entity.type
_entity.pdbx_description
1 polymer ?
#
loop_
_entity_poly.entity_id
_entity_poly.type
_entity_poly.pdbx_seq_one_letter_code
_entity_poly.pdbx_strand_id
1 'polypeptide(L)'
;MRSSWCLVALGLGGLAGCKNDGSGAATEKAKVEEPKKLAGVYPDKFQCDSVLSVDQVGALLGGQAHALDSASSVPRGIAHPCNYEVTVNGAAEYWTYDFDCRDGAKQRADKLFDQYKTGSSDIIEQYDALADAGAVKPNDAGTSIARPEPATEVDVGAKGLDHHGQGLIFVDDDAPCYVRVVGPNAEHRLAVAKALAKNLTFANAPMTPRPFK
;
A
#
# COMPACT_ATOMS: atom_id res chain seq x y z
N MET A 1 -42.93 37.66 -4.81
CA MET A 1 -43.32 38.83 -5.64
C MET A 1 -42.65 38.70 -6.97
N ARG A 2 -43.52 38.64 -7.99
CA ARG A 2 -43.35 39.02 -9.42
C ARG A 2 -42.26 38.27 -10.19
N SER A 3 -42.64 37.31 -11.03
CA SER A 3 -43.38 37.40 -12.31
C SER A 3 -42.58 38.13 -13.38
N SER A 4 -42.25 37.45 -14.46
CA SER A 4 -42.86 37.66 -15.79
C SER A 4 -41.93 37.14 -16.84
N TRP A 5 -42.38 36.30 -17.71
CA TRP A 5 -43.02 36.47 -19.02
C TRP A 5 -42.04 37.06 -20.02
N CYS A 6 -41.83 36.50 -21.15
CA CYS A 6 -42.60 36.37 -22.40
C CYS A 6 -41.62 35.94 -23.49
N LEU A 7 -41.86 35.60 -24.64
CA LEU A 7 -42.98 35.62 -25.54
C LEU A 7 -42.63 34.79 -26.78
N VAL A 8 -43.62 34.17 -27.30
CA VAL A 8 -43.67 33.47 -28.56
C VAL A 8 -43.53 34.46 -29.72
N ALA A 9 -42.79 34.06 -30.77
CA ALA A 9 -42.99 34.64 -32.11
C ALA A 9 -43.00 33.53 -33.14
N LEU A 10 -44.19 33.31 -33.66
CA LEU A 10 -44.45 32.58 -34.90
C LEU A 10 -44.00 33.43 -36.09
N GLY A 11 -43.29 32.84 -37.02
CA GLY A 11 -43.00 33.39 -38.33
C GLY A 11 -43.10 32.27 -39.40
N LEU A 12 -44.25 32.26 -40.06
CA LEU A 12 -44.45 31.50 -41.34
C LEU A 12 -43.70 32.21 -42.46
N GLY A 13 -43.12 31.45 -43.36
CA GLY A 13 -42.88 31.95 -44.70
C GLY A 13 -41.73 31.29 -45.47
N GLY A 14 -42.02 30.61 -46.54
CA GLY A 14 -41.15 30.58 -47.70
C GLY A 14 -40.61 29.22 -48.13
N LEU A 15 -41.39 28.56 -48.94
CA LEU A 15 -40.93 27.51 -49.85
C LEU A 15 -39.98 28.09 -50.91
N ALA A 16 -38.77 27.58 -50.97
CA ALA A 16 -37.98 27.61 -52.22
C ALA A 16 -37.10 26.36 -52.24
N GLY A 17 -37.42 25.46 -53.15
CA GLY A 17 -36.67 24.27 -53.43
C GLY A 17 -35.35 24.59 -54.11
N CYS A 18 -34.29 23.99 -53.62
CA CYS A 18 -33.10 23.72 -54.42
C CYS A 18 -32.76 22.27 -54.28
N LYS A 19 -32.96 21.54 -55.39
CA LYS A 19 -32.29 20.26 -55.62
C LYS A 19 -30.80 20.54 -55.56
N ASN A 20 -30.11 19.84 -54.71
CA ASN A 20 -28.67 19.67 -54.84
C ASN A 20 -28.33 18.22 -54.69
N ASP A 21 -27.81 17.70 -55.79
CA ASP A 21 -27.36 16.34 -55.92
C ASP A 21 -26.20 16.02 -54.99
N GLY A 22 -26.27 14.85 -54.41
CA GLY A 22 -25.25 13.92 -54.11
C GLY A 22 -23.89 14.41 -53.58
N SER A 23 -23.67 14.24 -52.35
CA SER A 23 -22.43 13.60 -51.87
C SER A 23 -22.70 13.11 -50.45
N GLY A 24 -22.93 11.80 -50.30
CA GLY A 24 -23.03 11.17 -49.01
C GLY A 24 -21.68 11.20 -48.30
N ALA A 25 -21.40 12.29 -47.62
CA ALA A 25 -20.40 12.28 -46.57
C ALA A 25 -20.98 11.45 -45.43
N ALA A 26 -20.60 10.19 -45.37
CA ALA A 26 -20.78 9.37 -44.19
C ALA A 26 -20.15 10.12 -43.03
N THR A 27 -20.99 10.71 -42.21
CA THR A 27 -20.56 11.28 -40.91
C THR A 27 -20.08 10.08 -40.06
N GLU A 28 -18.78 9.85 -40.11
CA GLU A 28 -18.12 8.90 -39.24
C GLU A 28 -18.45 9.33 -37.82
N LYS A 29 -19.40 8.61 -37.21
CA LYS A 29 -19.73 8.82 -35.81
C LYS A 29 -18.44 8.64 -35.04
N ALA A 30 -17.85 9.74 -34.56
CA ALA A 30 -16.73 9.71 -33.65
C ALA A 30 -17.08 8.72 -32.53
N LYS A 31 -16.35 7.62 -32.50
CA LYS A 31 -16.48 6.61 -31.49
C LYS A 31 -16.12 7.30 -30.18
N VAL A 32 -17.13 7.65 -29.37
CA VAL A 32 -16.91 8.18 -28.03
C VAL A 32 -16.18 7.07 -27.28
N GLU A 33 -14.87 7.23 -27.13
CA GLU A 33 -14.09 6.31 -26.27
C GLU A 33 -14.64 6.43 -24.85
N GLU A 34 -15.13 5.32 -24.32
CA GLU A 34 -15.51 5.26 -22.91
C GLU A 34 -14.32 5.70 -22.08
N PRO A 35 -14.54 6.53 -21.04
CA PRO A 35 -13.45 6.97 -20.18
C PRO A 35 -12.79 5.73 -19.57
N LYS A 36 -11.50 5.53 -19.87
CA LYS A 36 -10.71 4.42 -19.34
C LYS A 36 -10.78 4.48 -17.82
N LYS A 37 -11.29 3.42 -17.20
CA LYS A 37 -11.28 3.32 -15.73
C LYS A 37 -9.84 3.42 -15.24
N LEU A 38 -9.60 4.34 -14.33
CA LEU A 38 -8.30 4.48 -13.68
C LEU A 38 -8.27 3.60 -12.42
N ALA A 39 -7.15 2.98 -12.18
CA ALA A 39 -6.87 2.21 -10.99
C ALA A 39 -5.77 2.88 -10.16
N GLY A 40 -5.80 2.65 -8.87
CA GLY A 40 -4.93 3.30 -7.90
C GLY A 40 -5.59 4.51 -7.26
N VAL A 41 -5.10 4.85 -6.09
CA VAL A 41 -5.54 5.99 -5.29
C VAL A 41 -4.34 6.90 -5.07
N TYR A 42 -4.50 8.21 -5.28
CA TYR A 42 -3.41 9.15 -4.99
C TYR A 42 -2.90 8.94 -3.56
N PRO A 43 -1.57 8.87 -3.35
CA PRO A 43 -0.98 8.57 -2.04
C PRO A 43 -1.46 9.50 -0.92
N ASP A 44 -1.69 10.78 -1.20
CA ASP A 44 -2.22 11.78 -0.27
C ASP A 44 -3.72 11.63 0.04
N LYS A 45 -4.42 10.76 -0.68
CA LYS A 45 -5.85 10.44 -0.49
C LYS A 45 -6.07 8.99 -0.06
N PHE A 46 -5.00 8.25 0.11
CA PHE A 46 -5.09 6.86 0.54
C PHE A 46 -5.60 6.77 1.97
N GLN A 47 -6.52 5.85 2.19
CA GLN A 47 -7.09 5.55 3.51
C GLN A 47 -6.72 4.12 3.89
N CYS A 48 -6.14 3.94 5.07
CA CYS A 48 -5.72 2.63 5.58
C CYS A 48 -6.87 1.62 5.62
N ASP A 49 -8.06 2.09 5.98
CA ASP A 49 -9.27 1.26 6.04
C ASP A 49 -9.70 0.70 4.68
N SER A 50 -9.21 1.25 3.58
CA SER A 50 -9.48 0.70 2.24
C SER A 50 -8.79 -0.63 1.97
N VAL A 51 -7.79 -0.98 2.78
CA VAL A 51 -7.03 -2.23 2.70
C VAL A 51 -7.26 -3.09 3.95
N LEU A 52 -7.20 -2.48 5.14
CA LEU A 52 -7.39 -3.19 6.40
C LEU A 52 -7.99 -2.23 7.43
N SER A 53 -9.23 -2.48 7.86
CA SER A 53 -9.91 -1.63 8.83
C SER A 53 -9.33 -1.82 10.24
N VAL A 54 -9.56 -0.83 11.12
CA VAL A 54 -9.13 -0.86 12.53
C VAL A 54 -9.64 -2.12 13.23
N ASP A 55 -10.90 -2.50 13.01
CA ASP A 55 -11.50 -3.69 13.61
C ASP A 55 -10.82 -4.98 13.11
N GLN A 56 -10.45 -5.03 11.83
CA GLN A 56 -9.73 -6.16 11.26
C GLN A 56 -8.31 -6.26 11.85
N VAL A 57 -7.63 -5.14 12.04
CA VAL A 57 -6.33 -5.10 12.72
C VAL A 57 -6.46 -5.65 14.15
N GLY A 58 -7.44 -5.17 14.91
CA GLY A 58 -7.72 -5.67 16.26
C GLY A 58 -8.00 -7.16 16.31
N ALA A 59 -8.84 -7.65 15.39
CA ALA A 59 -9.17 -9.07 15.30
C ALA A 59 -7.96 -9.96 14.95
N LEU A 60 -7.10 -9.51 14.03
CA LEU A 60 -5.89 -10.24 13.64
C LEU A 60 -4.86 -10.31 14.78
N LEU A 61 -4.79 -9.29 15.61
CA LEU A 61 -3.83 -9.17 16.70
C LEU A 61 -4.38 -9.63 18.05
N GLY A 62 -5.65 -10.05 18.10
CA GLY A 62 -6.29 -10.55 19.33
C GLY A 62 -6.49 -9.46 20.38
N GLY A 63 -6.67 -8.20 19.96
CA GLY A 63 -6.80 -7.06 20.86
C GLY A 63 -7.74 -5.97 20.35
N GLN A 64 -7.80 -4.86 21.07
CA GLN A 64 -8.51 -3.66 20.66
C GLN A 64 -7.54 -2.70 19.99
N ALA A 65 -7.78 -2.40 18.72
CA ALA A 65 -6.96 -1.49 17.94
C ALA A 65 -7.52 -0.06 17.95
N HIS A 66 -6.62 0.90 17.93
CA HIS A 66 -6.89 2.32 17.72
C HIS A 66 -5.94 2.86 16.66
N ALA A 67 -6.48 3.53 15.64
CA ALA A 67 -5.65 4.20 14.65
C ALA A 67 -4.95 5.41 15.28
N LEU A 68 -3.68 5.59 14.93
CA LEU A 68 -2.88 6.74 15.36
C LEU A 68 -2.60 7.64 14.16
N ASP A 69 -2.64 8.94 14.39
CA ASP A 69 -2.26 9.90 13.38
C ASP A 69 -0.77 9.78 13.03
N SER A 70 -0.46 9.82 11.74
CA SER A 70 0.92 9.89 11.27
C SER A 70 1.37 11.34 11.24
N ALA A 71 2.19 11.75 12.19
CA ALA A 71 2.82 13.06 12.20
C ALA A 71 4.08 13.15 11.31
N SER A 72 4.49 12.04 10.70
CA SER A 72 5.73 11.97 9.93
C SER A 72 5.56 12.54 8.54
N SER A 73 6.54 13.32 8.08
CA SER A 73 6.65 13.69 6.68
C SER A 73 7.07 12.46 5.88
N VAL A 74 6.38 12.20 4.78
CA VAL A 74 6.72 11.10 3.87
C VAL A 74 7.28 11.63 2.56
N PRO A 75 8.14 10.88 1.88
CA PRO A 75 8.61 11.25 0.54
C PRO A 75 7.44 11.40 -0.44
N ARG A 76 7.61 12.30 -1.40
CA ARG A 76 6.59 12.50 -2.44
C ARG A 76 6.24 11.19 -3.15
N GLY A 77 4.96 10.92 -3.29
CA GLY A 77 4.44 9.72 -3.96
C GLY A 77 4.39 8.47 -3.08
N ILE A 78 4.62 8.62 -1.78
CA ILE A 78 4.38 7.58 -0.76
C ILE A 78 3.17 8.01 0.08
N ALA A 79 2.29 7.07 0.40
CA ALA A 79 1.21 7.29 1.34
C ALA A 79 1.74 7.40 2.78
N HIS A 80 1.01 8.10 3.64
CA HIS A 80 1.32 8.06 5.06
C HIS A 80 1.20 6.62 5.60
N PRO A 81 2.09 6.21 6.50
CA PRO A 81 2.02 4.90 7.12
C PRO A 81 0.73 4.76 7.95
N CYS A 82 0.21 3.57 7.99
CA CYS A 82 -0.93 3.20 8.81
C CYS A 82 -0.42 2.77 10.17
N ASN A 83 -0.69 3.57 11.20
CA ASN A 83 -0.20 3.35 12.55
C ASN A 83 -1.34 2.98 13.48
N TYR A 84 -1.09 2.00 14.36
CA TYR A 84 -2.06 1.52 15.32
C TYR A 84 -1.41 1.28 16.68
N GLU A 85 -2.17 1.60 17.72
CA GLU A 85 -1.96 1.06 19.04
C GLU A 85 -2.97 -0.05 19.27
N VAL A 86 -2.51 -1.22 19.68
CA VAL A 86 -3.36 -2.38 19.93
C VAL A 86 -3.16 -2.85 21.37
N THR A 87 -4.23 -2.90 22.14
CA THR A 87 -4.18 -3.41 23.50
C THR A 87 -4.40 -4.92 23.48
N VAL A 88 -3.33 -5.69 23.72
CA VAL A 88 -3.35 -7.14 23.80
C VAL A 88 -3.07 -7.57 25.24
N ASN A 89 -3.99 -8.31 25.86
CA ASN A 89 -3.85 -8.75 27.26
C ASN A 89 -3.54 -7.64 28.26
N GLY A 90 -4.04 -6.43 28.00
CA GLY A 90 -3.80 -5.25 28.86
C GLY A 90 -2.46 -4.53 28.62
N ALA A 91 -1.66 -4.96 27.66
CA ALA A 91 -0.44 -4.28 27.24
C ALA A 91 -0.65 -3.59 25.89
N ALA A 92 -0.10 -2.38 25.74
CA ALA A 92 -0.14 -1.66 24.48
C ALA A 92 1.00 -2.13 23.57
N GLU A 93 0.65 -2.49 22.34
CA GLU A 93 1.58 -2.80 21.27
C GLU A 93 1.41 -1.78 20.13
N TYR A 94 2.53 -1.39 19.51
CA TYR A 94 2.53 -0.45 18.40
C TYR A 94 2.77 -1.19 17.08
N TRP A 95 1.90 -0.93 16.11
CA TRP A 95 1.90 -1.57 14.82
C TRP A 95 1.91 -0.52 13.72
N THR A 96 2.70 -0.77 12.70
CA THR A 96 2.78 0.11 11.53
C THR A 96 2.85 -0.73 10.27
N TYR A 97 2.12 -0.33 9.23
CA TYR A 97 2.39 -0.81 7.89
C TYR A 97 2.42 0.35 6.89
N ASP A 98 3.31 0.25 5.93
CA ASP A 98 3.51 1.26 4.90
C ASP A 98 3.66 0.62 3.51
N PHE A 99 3.41 1.45 2.48
CA PHE A 99 3.35 1.02 1.10
C PHE A 99 4.28 1.86 0.25
N ASP A 100 5.12 1.25 -0.56
CA ASP A 100 5.80 1.90 -1.67
C ASP A 100 5.31 1.33 -3.00
N CYS A 101 4.45 2.06 -3.68
CA CYS A 101 3.85 1.70 -4.97
C CYS A 101 4.37 2.57 -6.12
N ARG A 102 5.45 3.31 -5.91
CA ARG A 102 6.10 4.10 -6.97
C ARG A 102 6.72 3.20 -8.02
N ASP A 103 6.90 3.73 -9.21
CA ASP A 103 7.62 3.01 -10.27
C ASP A 103 8.97 2.50 -9.74
N GLY A 104 9.28 1.25 -10.05
CA GLY A 104 10.48 0.57 -9.54
C GLY A 104 10.39 0.07 -8.09
N ALA A 105 9.20 -0.01 -7.47
CA ALA A 105 9.01 -0.53 -6.12
C ALA A 105 9.58 -1.94 -5.95
N LYS A 106 9.36 -2.83 -6.93
CA LYS A 106 9.89 -4.20 -6.91
C LYS A 106 11.41 -4.23 -6.84
N GLN A 107 12.09 -3.42 -7.66
CA GLN A 107 13.55 -3.35 -7.66
C GLN A 107 14.11 -2.77 -6.34
N ARG A 108 13.37 -1.85 -5.71
CA ARG A 108 13.73 -1.35 -4.38
C ARG A 108 13.54 -2.42 -3.30
N ALA A 109 12.46 -3.18 -3.39
CA ALA A 109 12.23 -4.31 -2.50
C ALA A 109 13.34 -5.37 -2.63
N ASP A 110 13.73 -5.76 -3.84
CA ASP A 110 14.80 -6.72 -4.05
C ASP A 110 16.12 -6.27 -3.38
N LYS A 111 16.48 -5.00 -3.51
CA LYS A 111 17.65 -4.44 -2.81
C LYS A 111 17.53 -4.49 -1.29
N LEU A 112 16.33 -4.23 -0.74
CA LEU A 112 16.08 -4.33 0.70
C LEU A 112 16.17 -5.78 1.18
N PHE A 113 15.64 -6.74 0.42
CA PHE A 113 15.77 -8.16 0.72
C PHE A 113 17.24 -8.58 0.81
N ASP A 114 18.04 -8.18 -0.19
CA ASP A 114 19.47 -8.49 -0.21
C ASP A 114 20.20 -7.84 0.97
N GLN A 115 19.93 -6.56 1.25
CA GLN A 115 20.52 -5.85 2.38
C GLN A 115 20.17 -6.49 3.72
N TYR A 116 18.92 -6.90 3.92
CA TYR A 116 18.50 -7.50 5.18
C TYR A 116 19.08 -8.90 5.37
N LYS A 117 19.14 -9.70 4.32
CA LYS A 117 19.81 -11.01 4.37
C LYS A 117 21.30 -10.86 4.69
N THR A 118 22.01 -9.99 3.96
CA THR A 118 23.44 -9.76 4.16
C THR A 118 23.71 -9.14 5.54
N GLY A 119 23.00 -8.06 5.90
CA GLY A 119 23.20 -7.39 7.19
C GLY A 119 22.88 -8.29 8.39
N SER A 120 21.87 -9.15 8.28
CA SER A 120 21.55 -10.14 9.30
C SER A 120 22.69 -11.15 9.46
N SER A 121 23.26 -11.67 8.36
CA SER A 121 24.38 -12.60 8.38
C SER A 121 25.64 -11.98 8.96
N ASP A 122 25.96 -10.75 8.56
CA ASP A 122 27.13 -10.02 9.05
C ASP A 122 27.06 -9.75 10.57
N ILE A 123 25.88 -9.39 11.07
CA ILE A 123 25.66 -9.13 12.51
C ILE A 123 25.78 -10.44 13.30
N ILE A 124 25.25 -11.54 12.78
CA ILE A 124 25.35 -12.85 13.43
C ILE A 124 26.80 -13.31 13.49
N GLU A 125 27.55 -13.18 12.40
CA GLU A 125 28.97 -13.54 12.34
C GLU A 125 29.80 -12.70 13.33
N GLN A 126 29.54 -11.40 13.43
CA GLN A 126 30.19 -10.54 14.42
C GLN A 126 29.83 -10.93 15.84
N TYR A 127 28.56 -11.27 16.12
CA TYR A 127 28.14 -11.74 17.43
C TYR A 127 28.88 -13.03 17.83
N ASP A 128 28.91 -14.03 16.92
CA ASP A 128 29.56 -15.32 17.15
C ASP A 128 31.07 -15.14 17.41
N ALA A 129 31.74 -14.26 16.66
CA ALA A 129 33.15 -13.91 16.90
C ALA A 129 33.39 -13.27 18.27
N LEU A 130 32.49 -12.39 18.73
CA LEU A 130 32.57 -11.79 20.07
C LEU A 130 32.28 -12.79 21.19
N ALA A 131 31.36 -13.74 20.95
CA ALA A 131 31.05 -14.80 21.89
C ALA A 131 32.24 -15.76 22.05
N ASP A 132 32.87 -16.17 20.95
CA ASP A 132 34.07 -17.01 20.92
C ASP A 132 35.26 -16.34 21.64
N ALA A 133 35.38 -15.01 21.51
CA ALA A 133 36.37 -14.22 22.23
C ALA A 133 36.04 -14.01 23.73
N GLY A 134 34.89 -14.53 24.20
CA GLY A 134 34.44 -14.34 25.59
C GLY A 134 33.98 -12.93 25.94
N ALA A 135 33.83 -12.06 24.92
CA ALA A 135 33.37 -10.68 25.09
C ALA A 135 31.84 -10.58 25.29
N VAL A 136 31.11 -11.57 24.83
CA VAL A 136 29.66 -11.72 25.02
C VAL A 136 29.41 -13.06 25.71
N LYS A 137 28.73 -13.04 26.85
CA LYS A 137 28.29 -14.26 27.52
C LYS A 137 26.83 -14.56 27.15
N PRO A 138 26.54 -15.64 26.44
CA PRO A 138 25.17 -16.06 26.22
C PRO A 138 24.48 -16.34 27.57
N ASN A 139 23.34 -15.73 27.83
CA ASN A 139 22.43 -16.06 28.93
C ASN A 139 22.78 -15.64 30.40
N ASP A 140 23.71 -14.76 30.62
CA ASP A 140 23.82 -14.17 31.98
C ASP A 140 22.74 -13.06 32.13
N ALA A 141 21.80 -13.29 33.05
CA ALA A 141 20.71 -12.37 33.35
C ALA A 141 21.28 -11.01 33.80
N GLY A 142 21.32 -10.04 32.92
CA GLY A 142 21.68 -8.65 33.23
C GLY A 142 22.61 -7.96 32.25
N THR A 143 23.35 -8.66 31.39
CA THR A 143 24.31 -8.06 30.44
C THR A 143 24.42 -8.82 29.10
N SER A 144 23.66 -9.86 28.87
CA SER A 144 23.77 -10.62 27.65
C SER A 144 23.01 -9.95 26.48
N ILE A 145 23.76 -9.57 25.48
CA ILE A 145 23.17 -9.23 24.16
C ILE A 145 22.67 -10.56 23.58
N ALA A 146 21.36 -10.65 23.30
CA ALA A 146 20.80 -11.81 22.66
C ALA A 146 21.42 -11.99 21.27
N ARG A 147 21.69 -13.25 20.88
CA ARG A 147 22.17 -13.53 19.53
C ARG A 147 21.15 -13.04 18.51
N PRO A 148 21.54 -12.25 17.51
CA PRO A 148 20.63 -11.77 16.47
C PRO A 148 20.01 -12.96 15.72
N GLU A 149 18.74 -12.81 15.35
CA GLU A 149 18.04 -13.79 14.53
C GLU A 149 18.26 -13.49 13.03
N PRO A 150 18.43 -14.53 12.21
CA PRO A 150 18.55 -14.35 10.76
C PRO A 150 17.22 -13.86 10.16
N ALA A 151 17.33 -13.13 9.05
CA ALA A 151 16.16 -12.82 8.26
C ALA A 151 15.57 -14.11 7.67
N THR A 152 14.25 -14.29 7.78
CA THR A 152 13.54 -15.50 7.40
C THR A 152 12.62 -15.25 6.20
N GLU A 153 12.71 -16.08 5.18
CA GLU A 153 11.75 -16.04 4.07
C GLU A 153 10.37 -16.52 4.55
N VAL A 154 9.34 -15.79 4.14
CA VAL A 154 7.95 -16.06 4.53
C VAL A 154 7.05 -16.11 3.30
N ASP A 155 6.04 -16.96 3.36
CA ASP A 155 5.07 -17.15 2.28
C ASP A 155 3.98 -16.06 2.35
N VAL A 156 4.25 -14.95 1.67
CA VAL A 156 3.30 -13.83 1.51
C VAL A 156 3.63 -13.02 0.25
N GLY A 157 2.61 -12.73 -0.55
CA GLY A 157 2.76 -12.05 -1.83
C GLY A 157 3.68 -12.83 -2.78
N ALA A 158 4.26 -12.15 -3.75
CA ALA A 158 5.21 -12.74 -4.69
C ALA A 158 6.56 -13.10 -4.03
N LYS A 159 6.91 -12.42 -2.95
CA LYS A 159 8.15 -12.62 -2.18
C LYS A 159 8.01 -11.94 -0.83
N GLY A 160 8.34 -12.62 0.26
CA GLY A 160 8.29 -12.09 1.62
C GLY A 160 9.55 -12.41 2.42
N LEU A 161 9.94 -11.49 3.30
CA LEU A 161 11.06 -11.62 4.22
C LEU A 161 10.70 -11.00 5.57
N ASP A 162 10.82 -11.74 6.65
CA ASP A 162 10.71 -11.21 8.01
C ASP A 162 12.10 -11.04 8.63
N HIS A 163 12.34 -9.87 9.21
CA HIS A 163 13.57 -9.53 9.91
C HIS A 163 13.22 -8.98 11.29
N HIS A 164 13.71 -9.62 12.34
CA HIS A 164 13.35 -9.32 13.73
C HIS A 164 13.40 -7.82 14.08
N GLY A 165 14.43 -7.11 13.65
CA GLY A 165 14.62 -5.67 13.97
C GLY A 165 14.03 -4.69 12.96
N GLN A 166 13.61 -5.15 11.77
CA GLN A 166 13.17 -4.30 10.65
C GLN A 166 11.70 -4.52 10.27
N GLY A 167 11.10 -5.59 10.77
CA GLY A 167 9.77 -6.02 10.41
C GLY A 167 9.72 -6.93 9.18
N LEU A 168 8.51 -7.22 8.73
CA LEU A 168 8.24 -8.05 7.57
C LEU A 168 8.06 -7.16 6.33
N ILE A 169 8.76 -7.50 5.25
CA ILE A 169 8.61 -6.85 3.94
C ILE A 169 8.11 -7.88 2.96
N PHE A 170 7.15 -7.52 2.11
CA PHE A 170 6.74 -8.35 0.99
C PHE A 170 6.46 -7.54 -0.27
N VAL A 171 6.61 -8.19 -1.42
CA VAL A 171 6.18 -7.67 -2.73
C VAL A 171 4.79 -8.21 -2.99
N ASP A 172 3.86 -7.33 -3.30
CA ASP A 172 2.49 -7.73 -3.58
C ASP A 172 2.36 -8.39 -4.96
N ASP A 173 1.42 -9.34 -5.09
CA ASP A 173 1.18 -10.08 -6.32
C ASP A 173 0.38 -9.26 -7.34
N ASP A 174 -0.64 -8.54 -6.86
CA ASP A 174 -1.62 -7.84 -7.68
C ASP A 174 -1.26 -6.37 -7.90
N ALA A 175 -0.79 -5.69 -6.86
CA ALA A 175 -0.40 -4.30 -6.91
C ALA A 175 1.11 -4.14 -7.14
N PRO A 176 1.56 -3.09 -7.87
CA PRO A 176 2.98 -2.84 -8.10
C PRO A 176 3.67 -2.23 -6.87
N CYS A 177 3.43 -2.82 -5.72
CA CYS A 177 3.86 -2.32 -4.42
C CYS A 177 4.80 -3.29 -3.72
N TYR A 178 5.67 -2.75 -2.87
CA TYR A 178 6.09 -3.51 -1.71
C TYR A 178 5.49 -2.91 -0.44
N VAL A 179 5.27 -3.76 0.53
CA VAL A 179 4.64 -3.41 1.80
C VAL A 179 5.58 -3.81 2.93
N ARG A 180 5.69 -2.96 3.94
CA ARG A 180 6.41 -3.28 5.18
C ARG A 180 5.42 -3.30 6.34
N VAL A 181 5.54 -4.30 7.20
CA VAL A 181 4.75 -4.48 8.43
C VAL A 181 5.72 -4.52 9.61
N VAL A 182 5.56 -3.61 10.53
CA VAL A 182 6.38 -3.51 11.75
C VAL A 182 5.50 -3.75 12.97
N GLY A 183 5.96 -4.59 13.87
CA GLY A 183 5.28 -4.94 15.11
C GLY A 183 6.12 -5.94 15.90
N PRO A 184 5.82 -6.15 17.18
CA PRO A 184 6.69 -6.90 18.10
C PRO A 184 6.73 -8.41 17.80
N ASN A 185 5.64 -8.99 17.29
CA ASN A 185 5.48 -10.43 17.14
C ASN A 185 5.55 -10.87 15.67
N ALA A 186 6.42 -11.82 15.33
CA ALA A 186 6.64 -12.32 13.97
C ALA A 186 5.39 -13.01 13.37
N GLU A 187 4.68 -13.82 14.18
CA GLU A 187 3.47 -14.51 13.75
C GLU A 187 2.37 -13.52 13.41
N HIS A 188 2.18 -12.51 14.26
CA HIS A 188 1.22 -11.45 14.00
C HIS A 188 1.63 -10.58 12.79
N ARG A 189 2.93 -10.27 12.59
CA ARG A 189 3.40 -9.58 11.38
C ARG A 189 3.01 -10.35 10.12
N LEU A 190 3.21 -11.68 10.13
CA LEU A 190 2.82 -12.54 9.01
C LEU A 190 1.30 -12.57 8.79
N ALA A 191 0.51 -12.61 9.86
CA ALA A 191 -0.95 -12.58 9.76
C ALA A 191 -1.45 -11.26 9.14
N VAL A 192 -0.93 -10.13 9.61
CA VAL A 192 -1.24 -8.80 9.04
C VAL A 192 -0.78 -8.71 7.59
N ALA A 193 0.45 -9.15 7.27
CA ALA A 193 0.98 -9.14 5.91
C ALA A 193 0.12 -9.96 4.94
N LYS A 194 -0.34 -11.15 5.33
CA LYS A 194 -1.26 -11.98 4.53
C LYS A 194 -2.62 -11.30 4.31
N ALA A 195 -3.15 -10.63 5.32
CA ALA A 195 -4.40 -9.89 5.19
C ALA A 195 -4.24 -8.69 4.25
N LEU A 196 -3.12 -7.97 4.35
CA LEU A 196 -2.78 -6.86 3.45
C LEU A 196 -2.62 -7.36 2.01
N ALA A 197 -1.85 -8.42 1.76
CA ALA A 197 -1.66 -9.00 0.44
C ALA A 197 -2.98 -9.46 -0.21
N LYS A 198 -3.92 -9.97 0.60
CA LYS A 198 -5.26 -10.36 0.11
C LYS A 198 -6.12 -9.18 -0.31
N ASN A 199 -6.00 -8.05 0.37
CA ASN A 199 -6.91 -6.91 0.23
C ASN A 199 -6.33 -5.77 -0.63
N LEU A 200 -5.00 -5.69 -0.74
CA LEU A 200 -4.33 -4.74 -1.61
C LEU A 200 -4.49 -5.20 -3.06
N THR A 201 -4.96 -4.32 -3.90
CA THR A 201 -5.20 -4.60 -5.32
C THR A 201 -4.70 -3.44 -6.16
N PHE A 202 -4.54 -3.65 -7.44
CA PHE A 202 -4.21 -2.57 -8.37
C PHE A 202 -5.22 -1.40 -8.30
N ALA A 203 -6.48 -1.67 -7.94
CA ALA A 203 -7.53 -0.67 -7.87
C ALA A 203 -7.41 0.27 -6.66
N ASN A 204 -6.98 -0.22 -5.50
CA ASN A 204 -6.89 0.54 -4.25
C ASN A 204 -5.45 0.87 -3.82
N ALA A 205 -4.44 0.45 -4.59
CA ALA A 205 -3.04 0.72 -4.27
C ALA A 205 -2.76 2.23 -4.20
N PRO A 206 -1.96 2.70 -3.21
CA PRO A 206 -1.58 4.11 -3.07
C PRO A 206 -0.53 4.51 -4.13
N MET A 207 -0.99 4.77 -5.32
CA MET A 207 -0.17 5.18 -6.46
C MET A 207 -0.87 6.22 -7.32
N THR A 208 -0.12 6.93 -8.17
CA THR A 208 -0.74 7.79 -9.19
C THR A 208 -1.70 6.96 -10.04
N PRO A 209 -3.00 7.32 -10.10
CA PRO A 209 -3.97 6.57 -10.87
C PRO A 209 -3.59 6.43 -12.34
N ARG A 210 -3.73 5.23 -12.88
CA ARG A 210 -3.40 4.89 -14.27
C ARG A 210 -4.44 3.93 -14.87
N PRO A 211 -4.59 3.91 -16.21
CA PRO A 211 -5.55 3.02 -16.85
C PRO A 211 -5.31 1.55 -16.46
N PHE A 212 -6.40 0.81 -16.29
CA PHE A 212 -6.32 -0.65 -16.26
C PHE A 212 -5.68 -1.13 -17.56
N LYS A 213 -4.74 -2.05 -17.42
CA LYS A 213 -4.16 -2.75 -18.58
C LYS A 213 -5.05 -3.87 -19.02
#